data_0f0b0981f4827297f919792ad0a747a1
#
_entry.id   0f0b0981f4827297f919792ad0a747a1
#
_cell.length_a   1.000
_cell.length_b   1.000
_cell.length_c   1.000
_cell.angle_alpha   90.00
_cell.angle_beta   90.00
_cell.angle_gamma   90.00
#
_symmetry.space_group_name_H-M   'P 1'
#
loop_
_entity.id
_entity.type
_entity.pdbx_description
1 polymer ?
#
loop_
_entity_poly.entity_id
_entity_poly.type
_entity_poly.pdbx_seq_one_letter_code
_entity_poly.pdbx_strand_id
1 'polypeptide(L)' 'MNVNDQEFKFMTEGITSDLIQLLMDREHISLPKAVETVYESNIYKALLRPTSGLYAQSSGYVYVLLEKELKY' A
#
# COMPACT_ATOMS: atom_id res chain seq x y z
N MET A 1 -13.75 -13.60 6.88
CA MET A 1 -12.36 -13.17 7.07
C MET A 1 -11.97 -13.41 8.53
N ASN A 2 -10.75 -13.84 8.78
CA ASN A 2 -10.33 -14.30 10.10
C ASN A 2 -9.58 -13.26 10.94
N VAL A 3 -9.42 -12.04 10.44
CA VAL A 3 -8.78 -10.97 11.21
C VAL A 3 -9.83 -10.02 11.77
N ASN A 4 -9.61 -9.52 12.97
CA ASN A 4 -10.49 -8.51 13.55
C ASN A 4 -10.11 -7.13 13.03
N ASP A 5 -10.93 -6.12 13.34
CA ASP A 5 -10.74 -4.78 12.82
C ASP A 5 -9.41 -4.16 13.23
N GLN A 6 -8.94 -4.41 14.44
CA GLN A 6 -7.67 -3.87 14.91
C GLN A 6 -6.50 -4.51 14.17
N GLU A 7 -6.55 -5.83 13.97
CA GLU A 7 -5.52 -6.55 13.23
C GLU A 7 -5.47 -6.08 11.79
N PHE A 8 -6.64 -5.95 11.16
CA PHE A 8 -6.73 -5.47 9.78
C PHE A 8 -6.11 -4.09 9.65
N LYS A 9 -6.47 -3.18 10.56
CA LYS A 9 -5.92 -1.82 10.56
C LYS A 9 -4.42 -1.83 10.72
N PHE A 10 -3.91 -2.63 11.65
CA PHE A 10 -2.48 -2.72 11.88
C PHE A 10 -1.76 -3.22 10.62
N MET A 11 -2.29 -4.25 9.99
CA MET A 11 -1.67 -4.83 8.79
C MET A 11 -1.68 -3.86 7.61
N THR A 12 -2.81 -3.19 7.38
CA THR A 12 -2.91 -2.23 6.28
C THR A 12 -2.05 -1.00 6.52
N GLU A 13 -1.94 -0.53 7.76
CA GLU A 13 -1.07 0.60 8.09
C GLU A 13 0.40 0.24 7.87
N GLY A 14 0.79 -0.98 8.24
CA GLY A 14 2.15 -1.44 8.01
C GLY A 14 2.51 -1.48 6.53
N ILE A 15 1.63 -2.05 5.72
CA ILE A 15 1.83 -2.10 4.27
C ILE A 15 1.87 -0.68 3.70
N THR A 16 0.95 0.20 4.12
CA THR A 16 0.91 1.57 3.64
C THR A 16 2.24 2.30 3.91
N SER A 17 2.75 2.16 5.14
CA SER A 17 4.03 2.75 5.52
C SER A 17 5.16 2.22 4.64
N ASP A 18 5.17 0.92 4.38
CA ASP A 18 6.19 0.30 3.54
C ASP A 18 6.10 0.79 2.10
N LEU A 19 4.89 0.96 1.56
CA LEU A 19 4.71 1.47 0.20
C LEU A 19 5.27 2.88 0.07
N ILE A 20 5.02 3.73 1.07
CA ILE A 20 5.53 5.10 1.07
C ILE A 20 7.06 5.08 1.06
N GLN A 21 7.66 4.26 1.93
CA GLN A 21 9.12 4.18 2.01
C GLN A 21 9.73 3.64 0.71
N LEU A 22 9.12 2.61 0.13
CA LEU A 22 9.59 2.04 -1.14
C LEU A 22 9.54 3.07 -2.26
N LEU A 23 8.47 3.85 -2.34
CA LEU A 23 8.37 4.91 -3.35
C LEU A 23 9.48 5.95 -3.17
N MET A 24 9.72 6.38 -1.93
CA MET A 24 10.79 7.34 -1.68
C MET A 24 12.14 6.80 -2.11
N ASP A 25 12.42 5.55 -1.77
CA ASP A 25 13.72 4.94 -2.04
C ASP A 25 13.93 4.65 -3.53
N ARG A 26 12.90 4.19 -4.21
CA ARG A 26 13.02 3.74 -5.60
C ARG A 26 12.79 4.85 -6.61
N GLU A 27 11.87 5.77 -6.31
CA GLU A 27 11.54 6.85 -7.23
C GLU A 27 12.21 8.17 -6.87
N HIS A 28 12.93 8.20 -5.75
CA HIS A 28 13.66 9.41 -5.29
C HIS A 28 12.74 10.62 -5.14
N ILE A 29 11.55 10.39 -4.60
CA ILE A 29 10.59 11.47 -4.37
C ILE A 29 10.52 11.78 -2.88
N SER A 30 9.98 12.96 -2.56
CA SER A 30 9.86 13.41 -1.17
C SER A 30 8.77 12.64 -0.42
N LEU A 31 8.82 12.68 0.90
CA LEU A 31 7.80 12.06 1.74
C LEU A 31 6.39 12.59 1.42
N PRO A 32 6.16 13.91 1.33
CA PRO A 32 4.81 14.40 1.02
C PRO A 32 4.30 13.87 -0.32
N LYS A 33 5.17 13.80 -1.32
CA LYS A 33 4.79 13.30 -2.65
C LYS A 33 4.46 11.81 -2.58
N ALA A 34 5.26 11.04 -1.85
CA ALA A 34 5.03 9.59 -1.70
C ALA A 34 3.70 9.34 -0.99
N VAL A 35 3.41 10.08 0.07
CA VAL A 35 2.15 9.96 0.82
C VAL A 35 0.96 10.23 -0.11
N GLU A 36 1.03 11.34 -0.85
CA GLU A 36 -0.04 11.69 -1.79
C GLU A 36 -0.25 10.60 -2.84
N THR A 37 0.85 10.11 -3.41
CA THR A 37 0.81 9.08 -4.46
C THR A 37 0.13 7.80 -3.95
N VAL A 38 0.52 7.33 -2.78
CA VAL A 38 -0.06 6.11 -2.22
C VAL A 38 -1.54 6.30 -1.92
N TYR A 39 -1.89 7.39 -1.24
CA TYR A 39 -3.27 7.60 -0.78
C TYR A 39 -4.24 7.83 -1.93
N GLU A 40 -3.78 8.34 -3.06
CA GLU A 40 -4.63 8.57 -4.23
C GLU A 40 -4.71 7.34 -5.14
N SER A 41 -3.93 6.31 -4.87
CA SER A 41 -3.88 5.14 -5.75
C SER A 41 -5.08 4.24 -5.60
N ASN A 42 -5.40 3.51 -6.68
CA ASN A 42 -6.42 2.46 -6.64
C ASN A 42 -5.96 1.27 -5.83
N ILE A 43 -4.66 1.02 -5.79
CA ILE A 43 -4.11 -0.06 -4.98
C ILE A 43 -4.35 0.20 -3.50
N TYR A 44 -4.22 1.45 -3.05
CA TYR A 44 -4.52 1.78 -1.66
C TYR A 44 -6.00 1.51 -1.36
N LYS A 45 -6.90 1.89 -2.26
CA LYS A 45 -8.34 1.63 -2.09
C LYS A 45 -8.61 0.13 -1.98
N ALA A 46 -7.95 -0.66 -2.83
CA ALA A 46 -8.08 -2.11 -2.79
C ALA A 46 -7.51 -2.68 -1.49
N LEU A 47 -6.38 -2.15 -1.01
CA LEU A 47 -5.75 -2.58 0.23
C LEU A 47 -6.73 -2.45 1.41
N LEU A 48 -7.52 -1.37 1.43
CA LEU A 48 -8.46 -1.11 2.50
C LEU A 48 -9.74 -1.95 2.41
N ARG A 49 -9.94 -2.69 1.31
CA ARG A 49 -11.06 -3.62 1.20
C ARG A 49 -10.60 -5.01 1.63
N PRO A 50 -11.15 -5.56 2.73
CA PRO A 50 -10.74 -6.90 3.19
C PRO A 50 -10.88 -7.96 2.12
N THR A 51 -11.89 -7.85 1.25
CA THR A 51 -12.15 -8.86 0.22
C THR A 51 -11.09 -8.90 -0.87
N SER A 52 -10.25 -7.86 -1.00
CA SER A 52 -9.16 -7.87 -1.98
C SER A 52 -8.05 -8.84 -1.60
N GLY A 53 -7.92 -9.14 -0.30
CA GLY A 53 -6.85 -10.00 0.20
C GLY A 53 -5.47 -9.34 0.24
N LEU A 54 -5.34 -8.09 -0.19
CA LEU A 54 -4.03 -7.44 -0.25
C LEU A 54 -3.42 -7.24 1.14
N TYR A 55 -4.26 -7.08 2.18
CA TYR A 55 -3.76 -6.91 3.53
C TYR A 55 -2.92 -8.11 4.01
N ALA A 56 -3.13 -9.27 3.42
CA ALA A 56 -2.43 -10.50 3.80
C ALA A 56 -1.20 -10.78 2.92
N GLN A 57 -0.92 -9.92 1.95
CA GLN A 57 0.23 -10.06 1.07
C GLN A 57 1.43 -9.30 1.63
N SER A 58 2.62 -9.61 1.10
CA SER A 58 3.81 -8.86 1.48
C SER A 58 3.75 -7.45 0.90
N SER A 59 4.42 -6.52 1.58
CA SER A 59 4.52 -5.14 1.07
C SER A 59 5.18 -5.09 -0.30
N GLY A 60 6.17 -5.97 -0.54
CA GLY A 60 6.84 -6.03 -1.84
C GLY A 60 5.87 -6.41 -2.96
N TYR A 61 4.99 -7.37 -2.71
CA TYR A 61 3.99 -7.78 -3.68
C TYR A 61 3.03 -6.62 -3.99
N VAL A 62 2.53 -5.98 -2.94
CA VAL A 62 1.60 -4.86 -3.11
C VAL A 62 2.29 -3.70 -3.84
N TYR A 63 3.58 -3.47 -3.54
CA TYR A 63 4.34 -2.43 -4.23
C TYR A 63 4.44 -2.69 -5.74
N VAL A 64 4.64 -3.95 -6.13
CA VAL A 64 4.68 -4.29 -7.57
C VAL A 64 3.37 -3.89 -8.25
N LEU A 65 2.25 -4.15 -7.59
CA LEU A 65 0.94 -3.75 -8.14
C LEU A 65 0.81 -2.24 -8.21
N LEU A 66 1.26 -1.53 -7.18
CA LEU A 66 1.24 -0.06 -7.18
C LEU A 66 2.12 0.49 -8.31
N GLU A 67 3.30 -0.07 -8.46
CA GLU A 67 4.23 0.37 -9.52
C GLU A 67 3.60 0.21 -10.90
N LYS A 68 2.92 -0.90 -11.13
CA LYS A 68 2.21 -1.12 -12.40
C LYS A 68 1.13 -0.08 -12.62
N GLU A 69 0.37 0.25 -11.58
CA GLU A 69 -0.65 1.29 -11.68
C GLU A 69 -0.04 2.63 -12.05
N LEU A 70 1.06 3.00 -11.42
CA LEU A 70 1.67 4.31 -11.63
C LEU A 70 2.31 4.47 -13.00
N LYS A 71 2.72 3.36 -13.62
CA LYS A 71 3.42 3.39 -14.91
C LYS A 71 2.51 3.13 -16.09
N TYR A 72 1.34 2.61 -15.84
CA TYR A 72 0.37 2.28 -16.87
C TYR A 72 -1.00 2.86 -16.52
#